data_e1000ba3bc57c085fd4b76c0d4d6fed2
#
_entry.id   e1000ba3bc57c085fd4b76c0d4d6fed2
#
_cell.length_a   1.000
_cell.length_b   1.000
_cell.length_c   1.000
_cell.angle_alpha   90.00
_cell.angle_beta   90.00
_cell.angle_gamma   90.00
#
_symmetry.space_group_name_H-M   'P 1'
#
loop_
_entity.id
_entity.type
_entity.pdbx_description
1 polymer ?
#
loop_
_entity_poly.entity_id
_entity_poly.type
_entity_poly.pdbx_seq_one_letter_code
_entity_poly.pdbx_strand_id
1 'polypeptide(L)'
;MGPGVDELDENGVRRLLAYVAAAGIAGGQPVHEVEADTRSVGRYLGCPDVQVQGWPTGVVVSLGGGTPATFESVEGTIRLDQSATTARIRQQLLDGTIGPVEALEQLRDLRSIPPRYPRLGLHGGMVCVASGIALVLQPLWPSVLFSVLAGQVTAGFIWLSGKRKALAVLTPFLAAFVVALCAFWVARLGLIEGPLRSLLPPIAVLLPGALIVTGVAELAAGAMMAGASRLGFGTAQLAMFTAGVLGAAWLTKVPVDQLNNQIIPWRGLWVPFLGVL
;
A
#
# COMPACT_ATOMS: atom_id res chain seq x y z
N MET A 1 25.68 -26.27 10.88
CA MET A 1 26.12 -25.00 10.29
C MET A 1 25.69 -25.02 8.85
N GLY A 2 24.83 -24.09 8.42
CA GLY A 2 24.41 -23.95 7.02
C GLY A 2 25.56 -23.40 6.16
N PRO A 3 25.59 -23.68 4.86
CA PRO A 3 26.63 -23.17 3.97
C PRO A 3 26.56 -21.65 3.90
N GLY A 4 27.67 -20.96 4.15
CA GLY A 4 27.83 -19.51 3.99
C GLY A 4 27.79 -18.65 5.25
N VAL A 5 27.60 -19.21 6.44
CA VAL A 5 27.66 -18.46 7.73
C VAL A 5 29.09 -18.00 8.02
N ASP A 6 30.09 -18.70 7.49
CA ASP A 6 31.50 -18.36 7.67
C ASP A 6 31.94 -17.10 6.87
N GLU A 7 31.08 -16.56 5.99
CA GLU A 7 31.38 -15.37 5.15
C GLU A 7 30.85 -14.06 5.75
N LEU A 8 29.89 -14.11 6.72
CA LEU A 8 29.41 -12.92 7.43
C LEU A 8 29.81 -12.99 8.90
N ASP A 9 30.37 -11.90 9.41
CA ASP A 9 30.51 -11.71 10.86
C ASP A 9 29.13 -11.51 11.53
N GLU A 10 29.07 -11.55 12.86
CA GLU A 10 27.83 -11.35 13.60
C GLU A 10 27.11 -10.05 13.24
N ASN A 11 27.88 -8.97 12.91
CA ASN A 11 27.30 -7.71 12.46
C ASN A 11 26.64 -7.84 11.10
N GLY A 12 27.27 -8.58 10.18
CA GLY A 12 26.72 -8.88 8.86
C GLY A 12 25.42 -9.66 8.95
N VAL A 13 25.38 -10.69 9.81
CA VAL A 13 24.16 -11.50 10.04
C VAL A 13 23.04 -10.62 10.61
N ARG A 14 23.31 -9.79 11.64
CA ARG A 14 22.31 -8.87 12.20
C ARG A 14 21.78 -7.90 11.15
N ARG A 15 22.65 -7.36 10.31
CA ARG A 15 22.26 -6.43 9.24
C ARG A 15 21.41 -7.12 8.18
N LEU A 16 21.77 -8.33 7.76
CA LEU A 16 20.99 -9.12 6.83
C LEU A 16 19.56 -9.34 7.35
N LEU A 17 19.44 -9.79 8.60
CA LEU A 17 18.15 -10.02 9.25
C LEU A 17 17.33 -8.71 9.37
N ALA A 18 17.99 -7.62 9.73
CA ALA A 18 17.34 -6.31 9.82
C ALA A 18 16.84 -5.81 8.46
N TYR A 19 17.62 -6.00 7.37
CA TYR A 19 17.17 -5.64 6.02
C TYR A 19 16.04 -6.52 5.52
N VAL A 20 16.07 -7.85 5.78
CA VAL A 20 14.95 -8.75 5.47
C VAL A 20 13.67 -8.27 6.14
N ALA A 21 13.75 -7.98 7.44
CA ALA A 21 12.60 -7.52 8.20
C ALA A 21 12.10 -6.14 7.75
N ALA A 22 13.01 -5.16 7.59
CA ALA A 22 12.64 -3.82 7.14
C ALA A 22 12.01 -3.82 5.75
N ALA A 23 12.54 -4.66 4.82
CA ALA A 23 11.96 -4.80 3.48
C ALA A 23 10.57 -5.46 3.52
N GLY A 24 10.36 -6.47 4.37
CA GLY A 24 9.05 -7.09 4.57
C GLY A 24 8.00 -6.08 5.08
N ILE A 25 8.34 -5.31 6.11
CA ILE A 25 7.46 -4.27 6.66
C ILE A 25 7.18 -3.17 5.62
N ALA A 26 8.22 -2.71 4.90
CA ALA A 26 8.09 -1.72 3.83
C ALA A 26 7.23 -2.24 2.66
N GLY A 27 7.23 -3.55 2.43
CA GLY A 27 6.38 -4.25 1.46
C GLY A 27 4.91 -4.38 1.89
N GLY A 28 4.57 -3.96 3.10
CA GLY A 28 3.21 -3.98 3.63
C GLY A 28 2.82 -5.28 4.32
N GLN A 29 3.76 -6.20 4.56
CA GLN A 29 3.49 -7.43 5.32
C GLN A 29 3.12 -7.09 6.78
N PRO A 30 2.25 -7.90 7.41
CA PRO A 30 2.00 -7.79 8.85
C PRO A 30 3.28 -8.01 9.65
N VAL A 31 3.49 -7.18 10.69
CA VAL A 31 4.74 -7.21 11.46
C VAL A 31 4.98 -8.57 12.12
N HIS A 32 3.95 -9.22 12.63
CA HIS A 32 4.08 -10.54 13.27
C HIS A 32 4.53 -11.63 12.29
N GLU A 33 4.11 -11.56 11.01
CA GLU A 33 4.59 -12.46 9.96
C GLU A 33 6.05 -12.19 9.63
N VAL A 34 6.42 -10.90 9.49
CA VAL A 34 7.80 -10.49 9.23
C VAL A 34 8.73 -10.92 10.35
N GLU A 35 8.32 -10.81 11.61
CA GLU A 35 9.09 -11.30 12.75
C GLU A 35 9.28 -12.81 12.71
N ALA A 36 8.23 -13.58 12.38
CA ALA A 36 8.31 -15.03 12.25
C ALA A 36 9.24 -15.45 11.10
N ASP A 37 9.10 -14.80 9.96
CA ASP A 37 9.94 -15.00 8.77
C ASP A 37 11.41 -14.71 9.07
N THR A 38 11.69 -13.60 9.76
CA THR A 38 13.05 -13.19 10.11
C THR A 38 13.69 -14.14 11.11
N ARG A 39 12.90 -14.62 12.10
CA ARG A 39 13.37 -15.68 13.02
C ARG A 39 13.67 -16.99 12.30
N SER A 40 12.90 -17.31 11.24
CA SER A 40 13.16 -18.48 10.41
C SER A 40 14.50 -18.37 9.68
N VAL A 41 14.79 -17.22 9.08
CA VAL A 41 16.08 -16.94 8.45
C VAL A 41 17.21 -16.97 9.49
N GLY A 42 17.01 -16.40 10.66
CA GLY A 42 18.01 -16.43 11.74
C GLY A 42 18.37 -17.86 12.16
N ARG A 43 17.37 -18.73 12.32
CA ARG A 43 17.61 -20.17 12.63
C ARG A 43 18.38 -20.88 11.52
N TYR A 44 18.06 -20.61 10.27
CA TYR A 44 18.80 -21.15 9.13
C TYR A 44 20.26 -20.71 9.13
N LEU A 45 20.54 -19.48 9.53
CA LEU A 45 21.90 -18.93 9.65
C LEU A 45 22.64 -19.37 10.93
N GLY A 46 22.06 -20.27 11.72
CA GLY A 46 22.69 -20.80 12.95
C GLY A 46 22.50 -19.91 14.18
N CYS A 47 21.54 -18.97 14.16
CA CYS A 47 21.18 -18.10 15.27
C CYS A 47 19.79 -18.48 15.82
N PRO A 48 19.63 -19.55 16.61
CA PRO A 48 18.33 -20.03 17.08
C PRO A 48 17.64 -19.07 18.04
N ASP A 49 18.41 -18.30 18.80
CA ASP A 49 17.93 -17.38 19.85
C ASP A 49 17.67 -15.96 19.33
N VAL A 50 17.59 -15.77 18.02
CA VAL A 50 17.37 -14.47 17.42
C VAL A 50 16.07 -13.83 17.91
N GLN A 51 16.17 -12.60 18.38
CA GLN A 51 15.07 -11.78 18.83
C GLN A 51 14.80 -10.70 17.80
N VAL A 52 13.54 -10.58 17.38
CA VAL A 52 13.08 -9.59 16.40
C VAL A 52 11.86 -8.90 16.96
N GLN A 53 11.89 -7.59 16.97
CA GLN A 53 10.75 -6.75 17.33
C GLN A 53 10.57 -5.68 16.27
N GLY A 54 9.41 -5.65 15.65
CA GLY A 54 9.08 -4.72 14.58
C GLY A 54 7.92 -3.79 14.92
N TRP A 55 7.86 -2.69 14.18
CA TRP A 55 6.72 -1.78 14.09
C TRP A 55 6.73 -1.10 12.71
N PRO A 56 5.67 -0.40 12.30
CA PRO A 56 5.54 0.09 10.92
C PRO A 56 6.67 0.98 10.40
N THR A 57 7.45 1.59 11.30
CA THR A 57 8.53 2.53 10.95
C THR A 57 9.93 2.03 11.29
N GLY A 58 10.07 0.81 11.78
CA GLY A 58 11.39 0.28 12.14
C GLY A 58 11.36 -1.16 12.66
N VAL A 59 12.54 -1.73 12.82
CA VAL A 59 12.74 -3.05 13.39
C VAL A 59 14.03 -3.09 14.19
N VAL A 60 14.03 -3.86 15.27
CA VAL A 60 15.20 -4.19 16.08
C VAL A 60 15.46 -5.66 15.98
N VAL A 61 16.72 -6.03 15.75
CA VAL A 61 17.17 -7.41 15.67
C VAL A 61 18.38 -7.62 16.60
N SER A 62 18.34 -8.65 17.44
CA SER A 62 19.45 -9.15 18.25
C SER A 62 19.62 -10.65 17.99
N LEU A 63 20.86 -11.14 18.00
CA LEU A 63 21.13 -12.57 17.81
C LEU A 63 20.90 -13.40 19.09
N GLY A 64 20.52 -12.76 20.19
CA GLY A 64 20.32 -13.39 21.49
C GLY A 64 21.57 -13.35 22.37
N GLY A 65 21.50 -13.98 23.56
CA GLY A 65 22.65 -14.15 24.44
C GLY A 65 23.32 -12.85 24.96
N GLY A 66 22.62 -11.73 25.00
CA GLY A 66 23.18 -10.43 25.40
C GLY A 66 24.01 -9.73 24.31
N THR A 67 23.97 -10.22 23.06
CA THR A 67 24.61 -9.55 21.93
C THR A 67 23.99 -8.19 21.65
N PRO A 68 24.75 -7.24 21.06
CA PRO A 68 24.20 -5.95 20.66
C PRO A 68 22.99 -6.09 19.73
N ALA A 69 22.03 -5.17 19.85
CA ALA A 69 20.90 -5.09 18.93
C ALA A 69 21.21 -4.12 17.80
N THR A 70 20.68 -4.42 16.59
CA THR A 70 20.73 -3.52 15.44
C THR A 70 19.32 -3.00 15.17
N PHE A 71 19.21 -1.68 15.06
CA PHE A 71 18.00 -1.00 14.61
C PHE A 71 18.09 -0.69 13.12
N GLU A 72 17.02 -0.99 12.39
CA GLU A 72 16.86 -0.58 10.99
C GLU A 72 15.56 0.20 10.82
N SER A 73 15.66 1.36 10.17
CA SER A 73 14.51 2.22 9.90
C SER A 73 13.76 1.75 8.65
N VAL A 74 12.44 1.70 8.74
CA VAL A 74 11.57 1.45 7.59
C VAL A 74 11.22 2.78 6.93
N GLU A 75 11.97 3.14 5.89
CA GLU A 75 11.78 4.39 5.15
C GLU A 75 10.73 4.24 4.04
N GLY A 76 9.48 4.55 4.36
CA GLY A 76 8.37 4.53 3.43
C GLY A 76 8.02 3.12 2.93
N THR A 77 7.17 3.05 1.91
CA THR A 77 6.78 1.80 1.27
C THR A 77 7.68 1.46 0.09
N ILE A 78 7.82 0.17 -0.20
CA ILE A 78 8.44 -0.32 -1.43
C ILE A 78 7.34 -0.75 -2.42
N ARG A 79 7.70 -0.84 -3.70
CA ARG A 79 6.80 -1.28 -4.77
C ARG A 79 6.54 -2.79 -4.67
N LEU A 80 5.44 -3.25 -5.25
CA LEU A 80 5.07 -4.67 -5.28
C LEU A 80 6.14 -5.54 -5.96
N ASP A 81 6.80 -5.04 -7.03
CA ASP A 81 7.90 -5.75 -7.68
C ASP A 81 9.13 -5.90 -6.77
N GLN A 82 9.42 -4.89 -5.95
CA GLN A 82 10.48 -4.94 -4.94
C GLN A 82 10.09 -5.88 -3.78
N SER A 83 8.83 -5.85 -3.34
CA SER A 83 8.33 -6.78 -2.33
C SER A 83 8.41 -8.24 -2.80
N ALA A 84 8.04 -8.52 -4.05
CA ALA A 84 8.20 -9.85 -4.65
C ALA A 84 9.68 -10.25 -4.76
N THR A 85 10.57 -9.30 -5.04
CA THR A 85 12.02 -9.55 -5.05
C THR A 85 12.54 -9.88 -3.66
N THR A 86 12.09 -9.17 -2.61
CA THR A 86 12.44 -9.48 -1.21
C THR A 86 12.03 -10.91 -0.83
N ALA A 87 10.80 -11.31 -1.17
CA ALA A 87 10.32 -12.66 -0.91
C ALA A 87 11.15 -13.71 -1.65
N ARG A 88 11.57 -13.43 -2.90
CA ARG A 88 12.43 -14.31 -3.68
C ARG A 88 13.82 -14.44 -3.07
N ILE A 89 14.47 -13.33 -2.68
CA ILE A 89 15.78 -13.35 -2.03
C ILE A 89 15.72 -14.18 -0.75
N ARG A 90 14.70 -13.99 0.08
CA ARG A 90 14.50 -14.78 1.30
C ARG A 90 14.37 -16.26 0.99
N GLN A 91 13.56 -16.62 -0.01
CA GLN A 91 13.37 -18.02 -0.40
C GLN A 91 14.67 -18.63 -0.92
N GLN A 92 15.38 -17.95 -1.80
CA GLN A 92 16.67 -18.40 -2.34
C GLN A 92 17.73 -18.59 -1.25
N LEU A 93 17.73 -17.71 -0.25
CA LEU A 93 18.62 -17.84 0.90
C LEU A 93 18.26 -19.09 1.73
N LEU A 94 16.99 -19.35 2.01
CA LEU A 94 16.53 -20.52 2.76
C LEU A 94 16.75 -21.83 2.00
N ASP A 95 16.64 -21.79 0.65
CA ASP A 95 16.92 -22.94 -0.22
C ASP A 95 18.44 -23.16 -0.44
N GLY A 96 19.29 -22.26 0.06
CA GLY A 96 20.74 -22.32 -0.09
C GLY A 96 21.23 -22.04 -1.53
N THR A 97 20.39 -21.45 -2.38
CA THR A 97 20.75 -21.11 -3.77
C THR A 97 21.56 -19.83 -3.88
N ILE A 98 21.47 -18.95 -2.88
CA ILE A 98 22.33 -17.78 -2.70
C ILE A 98 22.94 -17.77 -1.31
N GLY A 99 24.15 -17.20 -1.20
CA GLY A 99 24.82 -17.02 0.10
C GLY A 99 24.32 -15.79 0.87
N PRO A 100 24.61 -15.72 2.20
CA PRO A 100 24.19 -14.58 3.03
C PRO A 100 24.76 -13.25 2.59
N VAL A 101 25.98 -13.20 2.07
CA VAL A 101 26.63 -11.98 1.54
C VAL A 101 25.86 -11.47 0.33
N GLU A 102 25.60 -12.34 -0.64
CA GLU A 102 24.85 -11.99 -1.84
C GLU A 102 23.44 -11.53 -1.51
N ALA A 103 22.74 -12.21 -0.60
CA ALA A 103 21.41 -11.80 -0.14
C ALA A 103 21.43 -10.39 0.48
N LEU A 104 22.45 -10.07 1.29
CA LEU A 104 22.62 -8.75 1.90
C LEU A 104 22.84 -7.66 0.84
N GLU A 105 23.65 -7.92 -0.17
CA GLU A 105 23.91 -6.98 -1.27
C GLU A 105 22.64 -6.75 -2.09
N GLN A 106 21.94 -7.81 -2.48
CA GLN A 106 20.69 -7.70 -3.23
C GLN A 106 19.62 -6.91 -2.45
N LEU A 107 19.49 -7.12 -1.14
CA LEU A 107 18.56 -6.35 -0.29
C LEU A 107 18.97 -4.89 -0.14
N ARG A 108 20.27 -4.60 -0.06
CA ARG A 108 20.80 -3.24 -0.01
C ARG A 108 20.47 -2.46 -1.27
N ASP A 109 20.56 -3.12 -2.42
CA ASP A 109 20.30 -2.52 -3.74
C ASP A 109 18.82 -2.53 -4.13
N LEU A 110 17.95 -3.11 -3.30
CA LEU A 110 16.52 -3.27 -3.58
C LEU A 110 15.84 -1.96 -4.02
N ARG A 111 16.16 -0.85 -3.35
CA ARG A 111 15.56 0.47 -3.65
C ARG A 111 16.11 1.10 -4.93
N SER A 112 17.29 0.68 -5.41
CA SER A 112 17.89 1.15 -6.64
C SER A 112 17.28 0.52 -7.89
N ILE A 113 16.56 -0.60 -7.74
CA ILE A 113 15.90 -1.32 -8.83
C ILE A 113 14.94 -0.36 -9.55
N PRO A 114 15.14 -0.10 -10.88
CA PRO A 114 14.25 0.78 -11.62
C PRO A 114 12.83 0.22 -11.69
N PRO A 115 11.80 1.07 -11.75
CA PRO A 115 10.42 0.61 -11.85
C PRO A 115 10.21 -0.15 -13.17
N ARG A 116 9.58 -1.32 -13.09
CA ARG A 116 9.26 -2.16 -14.25
C ARG A 116 8.40 -1.42 -15.28
N TYR A 117 7.49 -0.56 -14.78
CA TYR A 117 6.64 0.29 -15.60
C TYR A 117 6.96 1.75 -15.28
N PRO A 118 7.43 2.55 -16.26
CA PRO A 118 7.71 3.96 -16.06
C PRO A 118 6.40 4.76 -15.85
N ARG A 119 6.47 6.07 -15.88
CA ARG A 119 5.32 6.98 -15.60
C ARG A 119 4.02 6.61 -16.31
N LEU A 120 4.09 6.09 -17.54
CA LEU A 120 2.92 5.59 -18.28
C LEU A 120 2.20 4.44 -17.56
N GLY A 121 2.92 3.62 -16.78
CA GLY A 121 2.33 2.55 -15.99
C GLY A 121 1.39 3.03 -14.89
N LEU A 122 1.71 4.14 -14.22
CA LEU A 122 0.83 4.76 -13.23
C LEU A 122 -0.49 5.21 -13.87
N HIS A 123 -0.41 5.94 -14.99
CA HIS A 123 -1.59 6.43 -15.70
C HIS A 123 -2.42 5.29 -16.30
N GLY A 124 -1.77 4.31 -16.93
CA GLY A 124 -2.43 3.12 -17.47
C GLY A 124 -3.09 2.27 -16.38
N GLY A 125 -2.40 2.04 -15.26
CA GLY A 125 -2.96 1.37 -14.09
C GLY A 125 -4.18 2.08 -13.52
N MET A 126 -4.15 3.40 -13.44
CA MET A 126 -5.31 4.19 -12.99
C MET A 126 -6.50 4.10 -13.96
N VAL A 127 -6.26 4.02 -15.28
CA VAL A 127 -7.34 3.75 -16.25
C VAL A 127 -7.99 2.41 -15.94
N CYS A 128 -7.19 1.35 -15.80
CA CYS A 128 -7.70 0.00 -15.53
C CYS A 128 -8.49 -0.07 -14.20
N VAL A 129 -7.93 0.48 -13.11
CA VAL A 129 -8.58 0.46 -11.79
C VAL A 129 -9.87 1.28 -11.81
N ALA A 130 -9.81 2.52 -12.30
CA ALA A 130 -10.97 3.40 -12.31
C ALA A 130 -12.09 2.86 -13.21
N SER A 131 -11.77 2.35 -14.41
CA SER A 131 -12.77 1.75 -15.30
C SER A 131 -13.34 0.45 -14.75
N GLY A 132 -12.48 -0.44 -14.19
CA GLY A 132 -12.91 -1.70 -13.62
C GLY A 132 -13.90 -1.50 -12.46
N ILE A 133 -13.57 -0.64 -11.50
CA ILE A 133 -14.46 -0.34 -10.37
C ILE A 133 -15.73 0.38 -10.85
N ALA A 134 -15.62 1.31 -11.82
CA ALA A 134 -16.78 2.01 -12.36
C ALA A 134 -17.76 1.07 -13.05
N LEU A 135 -17.27 0.09 -13.83
CA LEU A 135 -18.11 -0.93 -14.48
C LEU A 135 -18.86 -1.80 -13.46
N VAL A 136 -18.26 -2.07 -12.31
CA VAL A 136 -18.93 -2.82 -11.24
C VAL A 136 -19.97 -1.99 -10.51
N LEU A 137 -19.64 -0.73 -10.17
CA LEU A 137 -20.51 0.12 -9.35
C LEU A 137 -21.61 0.81 -10.17
N GLN A 138 -21.31 1.23 -11.38
CA GLN A 138 -22.22 2.04 -12.21
C GLN A 138 -21.86 1.91 -13.70
N PRO A 139 -22.38 0.90 -14.41
CA PRO A 139 -21.98 0.56 -15.78
C PRO A 139 -22.63 1.51 -16.82
N LEU A 140 -22.64 2.80 -16.56
CA LEU A 140 -23.06 3.83 -17.52
C LEU A 140 -21.84 4.49 -18.15
N TRP A 141 -21.79 4.54 -19.48
CA TRP A 141 -20.64 5.08 -20.20
C TRP A 141 -20.18 6.46 -19.75
N PRO A 142 -21.07 7.45 -19.46
CA PRO A 142 -20.64 8.75 -18.96
C PRO A 142 -19.93 8.65 -17.60
N SER A 143 -20.42 7.77 -16.70
CA SER A 143 -19.82 7.57 -15.38
C SER A 143 -18.46 6.85 -15.48
N VAL A 144 -18.32 5.88 -16.39
CA VAL A 144 -17.05 5.21 -16.65
C VAL A 144 -16.04 6.21 -17.22
N LEU A 145 -16.43 7.00 -18.22
CA LEU A 145 -15.56 8.03 -18.80
C LEU A 145 -15.13 9.07 -17.76
N PHE A 146 -16.07 9.55 -16.96
CA PHE A 146 -15.77 10.46 -15.85
C PHE A 146 -14.75 9.82 -14.88
N SER A 147 -14.97 8.56 -14.48
CA SER A 147 -14.09 7.84 -13.55
C SER A 147 -12.66 7.69 -14.09
N VAL A 148 -12.52 7.40 -15.38
CA VAL A 148 -11.21 7.32 -16.04
C VAL A 148 -10.51 8.69 -16.04
N LEU A 149 -11.21 9.75 -16.43
CA LEU A 149 -10.64 11.11 -16.48
C LEU A 149 -10.27 11.61 -15.06
N ALA A 150 -11.16 11.44 -14.10
CA ALA A 150 -10.92 11.79 -12.71
C ALA A 150 -9.80 10.94 -12.08
N GLY A 151 -9.64 9.67 -12.50
CA GLY A 151 -8.53 8.81 -12.13
C GLY A 151 -7.17 9.38 -12.57
N GLN A 152 -7.10 10.07 -13.73
CA GLN A 152 -5.87 10.74 -14.15
C GLN A 152 -5.53 11.94 -13.24
N VAL A 153 -6.53 12.63 -12.71
CA VAL A 153 -6.31 13.68 -11.71
C VAL A 153 -5.71 13.09 -10.44
N THR A 154 -6.26 11.96 -9.97
CA THR A 154 -5.71 11.22 -8.82
C THR A 154 -4.27 10.74 -9.08
N ALA A 155 -3.98 10.19 -10.26
CA ALA A 155 -2.62 9.81 -10.66
C ALA A 155 -1.66 11.01 -10.62
N GLY A 156 -2.12 12.18 -11.04
CA GLY A 156 -1.38 13.44 -10.96
C GLY A 156 -1.02 13.83 -9.52
N PHE A 157 -1.98 13.72 -8.59
CA PHE A 157 -1.73 13.95 -7.16
C PHE A 157 -0.75 12.94 -6.57
N ILE A 158 -0.88 11.66 -6.88
CA ILE A 158 0.05 10.61 -6.46
C ILE A 158 1.47 10.89 -6.98
N TRP A 159 1.60 11.26 -8.25
CA TRP A 159 2.90 11.60 -8.81
C TRP A 159 3.51 12.85 -8.16
N LEU A 160 2.71 13.86 -7.88
CA LEU A 160 3.17 15.11 -7.26
C LEU A 160 3.56 14.89 -5.79
N SER A 161 2.83 14.03 -5.08
CA SER A 161 3.12 13.64 -3.69
C SER A 161 4.48 12.96 -3.55
N GLY A 162 4.90 12.18 -4.55
CA GLY A 162 6.23 11.57 -4.58
C GLY A 162 7.39 12.58 -4.62
N LYS A 163 7.11 13.85 -4.99
CA LYS A 163 8.13 14.91 -5.06
C LYS A 163 8.21 15.77 -3.79
N ARG A 164 7.16 15.84 -2.98
CA ARG A 164 7.07 16.73 -1.81
C ARG A 164 6.39 16.03 -0.64
N LYS A 165 7.12 15.76 0.44
CA LYS A 165 6.61 15.07 1.64
C LYS A 165 5.35 15.75 2.23
N ALA A 166 5.29 17.08 2.23
CA ALA A 166 4.12 17.81 2.73
C ALA A 166 2.85 17.54 1.90
N LEU A 167 2.99 17.41 0.57
CA LEU A 167 1.87 17.05 -0.30
C LEU A 167 1.42 15.61 -0.10
N ALA A 168 2.33 14.69 0.21
CA ALA A 168 1.99 13.30 0.44
C ALA A 168 0.94 13.15 1.56
N VAL A 169 1.09 13.91 2.65
CA VAL A 169 0.14 13.90 3.77
C VAL A 169 -1.24 14.44 3.36
N LEU A 170 -1.27 15.49 2.54
CA LEU A 170 -2.52 16.15 2.11
C LEU A 170 -3.16 15.48 0.89
N THR A 171 -2.48 14.57 0.22
CA THR A 171 -2.97 13.93 -1.02
C THR A 171 -4.36 13.30 -0.87
N PRO A 172 -4.68 12.54 0.20
CA PRO A 172 -6.01 11.97 0.36
C PRO A 172 -7.12 13.03 0.41
N PHE A 173 -6.88 14.14 1.12
CA PHE A 173 -7.81 15.26 1.19
C PHE A 173 -7.95 15.97 -0.17
N LEU A 174 -6.83 16.40 -0.77
CA LEU A 174 -6.84 17.21 -1.99
C LEU A 174 -7.41 16.44 -3.17
N ALA A 175 -7.00 15.19 -3.36
CA ALA A 175 -7.51 14.37 -4.46
C ALA A 175 -9.01 14.09 -4.27
N ALA A 176 -9.45 13.72 -3.07
CA ALA A 176 -10.87 13.50 -2.78
C ALA A 176 -11.69 14.79 -2.99
N PHE A 177 -11.18 15.94 -2.53
CA PHE A 177 -11.85 17.23 -2.70
C PHE A 177 -12.02 17.59 -4.17
N VAL A 178 -10.94 17.54 -4.98
CA VAL A 178 -10.98 17.92 -6.40
C VAL A 178 -11.85 16.97 -7.20
N VAL A 179 -11.70 15.65 -7.00
CA VAL A 179 -12.51 14.66 -7.72
C VAL A 179 -13.99 14.77 -7.33
N ALA A 180 -14.30 14.96 -6.05
CA ALA A 180 -15.68 15.16 -5.59
C ALA A 180 -16.27 16.45 -6.16
N LEU A 181 -15.50 17.54 -6.17
CA LEU A 181 -15.92 18.80 -6.78
C LEU A 181 -16.29 18.61 -8.26
N CYS A 182 -15.44 17.92 -9.02
CA CYS A 182 -15.71 17.59 -10.42
C CYS A 182 -16.97 16.70 -10.57
N ALA A 183 -17.11 15.67 -9.72
CA ALA A 183 -18.25 14.76 -9.76
C ALA A 183 -19.58 15.52 -9.53
N PHE A 184 -19.61 16.37 -8.51
CA PHE A 184 -20.81 17.16 -8.21
C PHE A 184 -21.15 18.18 -9.30
N TRP A 185 -20.14 18.80 -9.91
CA TRP A 185 -20.36 19.70 -11.05
C TRP A 185 -20.91 18.96 -12.28
N VAL A 186 -20.32 17.82 -12.63
CA VAL A 186 -20.74 17.01 -13.79
C VAL A 186 -22.13 16.42 -13.56
N ALA A 187 -22.47 16.04 -12.32
CA ALA A 187 -23.81 15.59 -11.95
C ALA A 187 -24.86 16.74 -12.10
N ARG A 188 -24.51 17.98 -11.75
CA ARG A 188 -25.40 19.15 -11.98
C ARG A 188 -25.69 19.40 -13.44
N LEU A 189 -24.75 19.05 -14.34
CA LEU A 189 -24.97 19.13 -15.77
C LEU A 189 -25.83 17.99 -16.33
N GLY A 190 -26.25 17.05 -15.46
CA GLY A 190 -27.03 15.87 -15.84
C GLY A 190 -26.26 14.81 -16.63
N LEU A 191 -24.91 14.91 -16.64
CA LEU A 191 -24.06 14.00 -17.42
C LEU A 191 -23.76 12.68 -16.70
N ILE A 192 -23.80 12.67 -15.37
CA ILE A 192 -23.64 11.48 -14.53
C ILE A 192 -24.75 11.40 -13.51
N GLU A 193 -25.17 10.17 -13.21
CA GLU A 193 -26.12 9.88 -12.15
C GLU A 193 -25.38 9.31 -10.93
N GLY A 194 -25.85 9.64 -9.70
CA GLY A 194 -25.24 9.14 -8.47
C GLY A 194 -23.79 9.58 -8.29
N PRO A 195 -23.54 10.89 -8.02
CA PRO A 195 -22.20 11.46 -7.96
C PRO A 195 -21.29 10.76 -6.93
N LEU A 196 -21.81 10.27 -5.80
CA LEU A 196 -21.03 9.52 -4.82
C LEU A 196 -20.49 8.19 -5.35
N ARG A 197 -21.25 7.49 -6.20
CA ARG A 197 -20.77 6.25 -6.83
C ARG A 197 -19.73 6.53 -7.90
N SER A 198 -19.92 7.60 -8.67
CA SER A 198 -19.00 7.98 -9.74
C SER A 198 -17.66 8.51 -9.21
N LEU A 199 -17.63 9.05 -7.98
CA LEU A 199 -16.38 9.54 -7.39
C LEU A 199 -15.52 8.45 -6.76
N LEU A 200 -16.13 7.31 -6.32
CA LEU A 200 -15.38 6.25 -5.65
C LEU A 200 -14.31 5.58 -6.55
N PRO A 201 -14.60 5.18 -7.80
CA PRO A 201 -13.62 4.52 -8.66
C PRO A 201 -12.31 5.28 -8.84
N PRO A 202 -12.31 6.59 -9.16
CA PRO A 202 -11.07 7.34 -9.38
C PRO A 202 -10.23 7.56 -8.13
N ILE A 203 -10.81 7.48 -6.93
CA ILE A 203 -10.11 7.74 -5.66
C ILE A 203 -9.97 6.49 -4.77
N ALA A 204 -10.44 5.33 -5.23
CA ALA A 204 -10.41 4.07 -4.48
C ALA A 204 -8.99 3.68 -4.00
N VAL A 205 -7.97 3.97 -4.82
CA VAL A 205 -6.56 3.71 -4.52
C VAL A 205 -6.07 4.49 -3.28
N LEU A 206 -6.71 5.60 -2.94
CA LEU A 206 -6.35 6.43 -1.77
C LEU A 206 -7.05 5.99 -0.49
N LEU A 207 -8.00 5.05 -0.57
CA LEU A 207 -8.66 4.52 0.60
C LEU A 207 -7.71 3.65 1.42
N PRO A 208 -7.58 3.87 2.74
CA PRO A 208 -6.63 3.16 3.59
C PRO A 208 -7.13 1.75 3.99
N GLY A 209 -7.81 1.04 3.08
CA GLY A 209 -8.42 -0.25 3.37
C GLY A 209 -7.40 -1.30 3.80
N ALA A 210 -6.31 -1.43 3.05
CA ALA A 210 -5.23 -2.37 3.39
C ALA A 210 -4.60 -2.05 4.75
N LEU A 211 -4.36 -0.77 5.06
CA LEU A 211 -3.81 -0.36 6.37
C LEU A 211 -4.73 -0.74 7.52
N ILE A 212 -6.04 -0.52 7.38
CA ILE A 212 -7.03 -0.83 8.41
C ILE A 212 -7.12 -2.36 8.59
N VAL A 213 -7.23 -3.12 7.50
CA VAL A 213 -7.35 -4.59 7.57
C VAL A 213 -6.07 -5.20 8.18
N THR A 214 -4.89 -4.77 7.73
CA THR A 214 -3.62 -5.24 8.31
C THR A 214 -3.50 -4.85 9.77
N GLY A 215 -3.91 -3.62 10.15
CA GLY A 215 -3.88 -3.17 11.55
C GLY A 215 -4.79 -4.01 12.45
N VAL A 216 -5.99 -4.39 11.99
CA VAL A 216 -6.88 -5.31 12.71
C VAL A 216 -6.26 -6.69 12.84
N ALA A 217 -5.67 -7.23 11.77
CA ALA A 217 -5.00 -8.53 11.79
C ALA A 217 -3.82 -8.54 12.76
N GLU A 218 -3.00 -7.48 12.79
CA GLU A 218 -1.90 -7.32 13.73
C GLU A 218 -2.37 -7.26 15.19
N LEU A 219 -3.47 -6.53 15.49
CA LEU A 219 -4.06 -6.54 16.82
C LEU A 219 -4.53 -7.92 17.23
N ALA A 220 -5.22 -8.64 16.34
CA ALA A 220 -5.68 -10.00 16.58
C ALA A 220 -4.53 -10.99 16.82
N ALA A 221 -3.37 -10.76 16.18
CA ALA A 221 -2.14 -11.54 16.37
C ALA A 221 -1.31 -11.11 17.60
N GLY A 222 -1.76 -10.10 18.37
CA GLY A 222 -1.04 -9.60 19.54
C GLY A 222 0.05 -8.57 19.26
N ALA A 223 0.26 -8.16 18.01
CA ALA A 223 1.19 -7.08 17.63
C ALA A 223 0.58 -5.70 17.90
N MET A 224 0.32 -5.40 19.17
CA MET A 224 -0.49 -4.25 19.63
C MET A 224 0.01 -2.91 19.10
N MET A 225 1.34 -2.66 19.18
CA MET A 225 1.91 -1.37 18.74
C MET A 225 1.78 -1.19 17.23
N ALA A 226 2.06 -2.23 16.45
CA ALA A 226 1.97 -2.19 15.00
C ALA A 226 0.53 -1.98 14.54
N GLY A 227 -0.41 -2.79 15.07
CA GLY A 227 -1.83 -2.72 14.74
C GLY A 227 -2.45 -1.39 15.12
N ALA A 228 -2.19 -0.89 16.35
CA ALA A 228 -2.71 0.40 16.79
C ALA A 228 -2.18 1.56 15.94
N SER A 229 -0.89 1.54 15.58
CA SER A 229 -0.27 2.56 14.72
C SER A 229 -0.88 2.58 13.33
N ARG A 230 -1.08 1.41 12.70
CA ARG A 230 -1.70 1.30 11.37
C ARG A 230 -3.16 1.73 11.39
N LEU A 231 -3.92 1.33 12.41
CA LEU A 231 -5.32 1.76 12.57
C LEU A 231 -5.43 3.26 12.78
N GLY A 232 -4.61 3.83 13.68
CA GLY A 232 -4.60 5.27 13.93
C GLY A 232 -4.27 6.07 12.67
N PHE A 233 -3.24 5.67 11.93
CA PHE A 233 -2.87 6.33 10.68
C PHE A 233 -3.94 6.14 9.59
N GLY A 234 -4.46 4.92 9.40
CA GLY A 234 -5.51 4.63 8.43
C GLY A 234 -6.81 5.40 8.72
N THR A 235 -7.21 5.50 10.00
CA THR A 235 -8.38 6.28 10.42
C THR A 235 -8.17 7.78 10.16
N ALA A 236 -6.99 8.32 10.47
CA ALA A 236 -6.67 9.72 10.16
C ALA A 236 -6.73 9.99 8.64
N GLN A 237 -6.19 9.09 7.83
CA GLN A 237 -6.23 9.19 6.37
C GLN A 237 -7.68 9.14 5.85
N LEU A 238 -8.51 8.25 6.39
CA LEU A 238 -9.93 8.16 6.05
C LEU A 238 -10.69 9.43 6.45
N ALA A 239 -10.39 10.01 7.61
CA ALA A 239 -10.99 11.28 8.05
C ALA A 239 -10.62 12.44 7.10
N MET A 240 -9.36 12.53 6.67
CA MET A 240 -8.91 13.53 5.69
C MET A 240 -9.62 13.35 4.34
N PHE A 241 -9.73 12.11 3.87
CA PHE A 241 -10.47 11.78 2.65
C PHE A 241 -11.94 12.21 2.76
N THR A 242 -12.61 11.86 3.84
CA THR A 242 -14.01 12.23 4.10
C THR A 242 -14.18 13.75 4.18
N ALA A 243 -13.27 14.44 4.87
CA ALA A 243 -13.28 15.91 4.94
C ALA A 243 -13.14 16.54 3.56
N GLY A 244 -12.34 15.97 2.66
CA GLY A 244 -12.24 16.41 1.27
C GLY A 244 -13.57 16.33 0.52
N VAL A 245 -14.25 15.17 0.61
CA VAL A 245 -15.56 14.96 -0.03
C VAL A 245 -16.62 15.89 0.57
N LEU A 246 -16.70 16.02 1.89
CA LEU A 246 -17.64 16.89 2.58
C LEU A 246 -17.38 18.37 2.25
N GLY A 247 -16.11 18.79 2.18
CA GLY A 247 -15.75 20.14 1.77
C GLY A 247 -16.21 20.47 0.34
N ALA A 248 -16.07 19.53 -0.58
CA ALA A 248 -16.58 19.68 -1.95
C ALA A 248 -18.10 19.74 -2.00
N ALA A 249 -18.80 18.91 -1.23
CA ALA A 249 -20.26 18.90 -1.13
C ALA A 249 -20.80 20.23 -0.56
N TRP A 250 -20.14 20.75 0.49
CA TRP A 250 -20.48 22.04 1.08
C TRP A 250 -20.30 23.20 0.10
N LEU A 251 -19.17 23.22 -0.62
CA LEU A 251 -18.87 24.28 -1.59
C LEU A 251 -19.85 24.26 -2.78
N THR A 252 -20.21 23.08 -3.24
CA THR A 252 -21.15 22.92 -4.38
C THR A 252 -22.62 23.00 -3.97
N LYS A 253 -22.93 23.03 -2.68
CA LYS A 253 -24.32 23.03 -2.16
C LYS A 253 -25.18 21.94 -2.80
N VAL A 254 -24.62 20.71 -2.89
CA VAL A 254 -25.36 19.57 -3.45
C VAL A 254 -26.52 19.21 -2.53
N PRO A 255 -27.75 19.12 -3.05
CA PRO A 255 -28.90 18.66 -2.26
C PRO A 255 -28.70 17.22 -1.77
N VAL A 256 -29.17 16.94 -0.54
CA VAL A 256 -28.99 15.62 0.10
C VAL A 256 -29.66 14.50 -0.69
N ASP A 257 -30.75 14.79 -1.36
CA ASP A 257 -31.47 13.87 -2.24
C ASP A 257 -30.65 13.42 -3.46
N GLN A 258 -29.75 14.26 -3.99
CA GLN A 258 -28.80 13.89 -5.05
C GLN A 258 -27.62 13.02 -4.51
N LEU A 259 -27.41 13.00 -3.22
CA LEU A 259 -26.46 12.08 -2.57
C LEU A 259 -27.07 10.69 -2.40
N ASN A 260 -28.40 10.54 -2.52
CA ASN A 260 -29.06 9.25 -2.46
C ASN A 260 -28.78 8.42 -3.72
N ASN A 261 -28.03 7.33 -3.50
CA ASN A 261 -27.68 6.39 -4.54
C ASN A 261 -28.86 5.44 -4.85
N GLN A 262 -29.67 5.75 -5.84
CA GLN A 262 -30.58 4.74 -6.40
C GLN A 262 -29.76 3.65 -7.11
N ILE A 263 -30.06 2.38 -6.81
CA ILE A 263 -29.43 1.24 -7.48
C ILE A 263 -30.01 1.17 -8.89
N ILE A 264 -29.20 1.50 -9.90
CA ILE A 264 -29.58 1.27 -11.29
C ILE A 264 -29.43 -0.23 -11.55
N PRO A 265 -30.51 -0.91 -11.96
CA PRO A 265 -30.43 -2.34 -12.27
C PRO A 265 -29.48 -2.60 -13.43
N TRP A 266 -28.68 -3.63 -13.29
CA TRP A 266 -27.67 -4.05 -14.28
C TRP A 266 -28.30 -4.33 -15.62
N ARG A 267 -27.85 -3.65 -16.67
CA ARG A 267 -28.38 -3.81 -18.04
C ARG A 267 -27.73 -4.93 -18.85
N GLY A 268 -26.97 -5.83 -18.21
CA GLY A 268 -26.37 -7.00 -18.88
C GLY A 268 -25.58 -7.88 -17.93
N LEU A 269 -25.74 -9.20 -18.06
CA LEU A 269 -25.05 -10.18 -17.22
C LEU A 269 -23.53 -10.22 -17.39
N TRP A 270 -23.02 -9.66 -18.49
CA TRP A 270 -21.58 -9.66 -18.83
C TRP A 270 -20.80 -8.49 -18.23
N VAL A 271 -21.48 -7.43 -17.81
CA VAL A 271 -20.85 -6.21 -17.27
C VAL A 271 -20.01 -6.47 -16.02
N PRO A 272 -20.44 -7.31 -15.03
CA PRO A 272 -19.60 -7.64 -13.89
C PRO A 272 -18.29 -8.33 -14.26
N PHE A 273 -18.31 -9.17 -15.29
CA PHE A 273 -17.12 -9.92 -15.69
C PHE A 273 -16.02 -9.03 -16.28
N LEU A 274 -16.39 -7.92 -16.94
CA LEU A 274 -15.43 -6.94 -17.45
C LEU A 274 -14.81 -6.04 -16.34
N GLY A 275 -15.51 -5.90 -15.21
CA GLY A 275 -15.03 -5.11 -14.07
C GLY A 275 -14.04 -5.87 -13.18
N VAL A 276 -13.95 -7.18 -13.29
CA VAL A 276 -13.10 -8.07 -12.48
C VAL A 276 -11.78 -8.45 -13.19
N LEU A 277 -11.69 -8.27 -14.51
CA LEU A 277 -10.47 -8.45 -15.31
C LEU A 277 -9.57 -7.22 -15.21
#